data_2dea866360644fd9b5fdd4561fb798e3
#
_entry.id   2dea866360644fd9b5fdd4561fb798e3
#
_cell.length_a   1.000
_cell.length_b   1.000
_cell.length_c   1.000
_cell.angle_alpha   90.00
_cell.angle_beta   90.00
_cell.angle_gamma   90.00
#
_symmetry.space_group_name_H-M   'P 1'
#
loop_
_entity.id
_entity.type
_entity.pdbx_description
1 polymer ?
#
loop_
_entity_poly.entity_id
_entity_poly.type
_entity_poly.pdbx_seq_one_letter_code
_entity_poly.pdbx_strand_id
1 'polypeptide(L)'
;KDCRDFASHWIKVQKEEFKRLGVTGDWDNPYSTMDFNSEAVISEEFVKLVMKGVVYRGSKPVMWSPVEKTALAEAEIEYRDHRSTTIWVRFRVVSGDLRGADVIIWTTTPWTIPSNKAVAFNRAIKYGLYEIEKVQDESWAKPKDLIILADKLVEETMEKSRVTKYKKIRELSSKDLNDIILSHPFSDLEGSENFWDYSVPLVEAEHVTEETGTGFVHIAPSHGAEDFEVFLKRGWLSRMTNNVEDDSSFAVTVPFFKGLQIFNKKGKEGEGNKAVIQKLIEADKLIARGILEHSYPHSWRSRAPVIFRNTPQWFVNIDKDLKDGKDEFGKTIRERALHSIDKLVEWVPQSGRNRLYSMVSTRPDWVLSRQRAWGVPLTCFIKKGLKPDHEDFILKDKKLNERLVNILKKEGADAWFQEGAKERFLEGLYPPDEYEQVMDILDVWFDSGSTHAYVLRDRSDGKWPADLYLEGTDQHRGFFHSSLLQSCGTQGQAPYSGVLTHGFILDEKGFKMSKSLGNTVSPQQVIKQYGADILRLWVAQSDYTVDLRIGDEILKGVTDSYRKLRNTARFLLGNLGTYSGHENVSYNELPDLEKYILHRVCEIDKKIKSSSFKSMNMRMITTCEISGRSLTFDF
;
A
#
# COMPACT_ATOMS: atom_id res chain seq x y z
N LYS A 1 5.75 19.97 19.16
CA LYS A 1 6.13 19.66 20.56
C LYS A 1 5.32 18.48 21.08
N ASP A 2 4.00 18.58 21.13
CA ASP A 2 3.11 17.54 21.70
C ASP A 2 3.30 16.16 21.06
N CYS A 3 3.49 16.07 19.74
CA CYS A 3 3.76 14.82 19.05
C CYS A 3 5.11 14.21 19.49
N ARG A 4 6.17 15.02 19.63
CA ARG A 4 7.48 14.55 20.10
C ARG A 4 7.41 14.09 21.57
N ASP A 5 6.72 14.82 22.42
CA ASP A 5 6.53 14.45 23.84
C ASP A 5 5.76 13.13 23.98
N PHE A 6 4.69 12.96 23.17
CA PHE A 6 3.92 11.72 23.12
C PHE A 6 4.76 10.54 22.62
N ALA A 7 5.51 10.70 21.53
CA ALA A 7 6.38 9.66 21.00
C ALA A 7 7.48 9.28 22.03
N SER A 8 8.10 10.25 22.67
CA SER A 8 9.12 10.02 23.71
C SER A 8 8.58 9.25 24.92
N HIS A 9 7.33 9.52 25.31
CA HIS A 9 6.67 8.74 26.36
C HIS A 9 6.56 7.25 25.97
N TRP A 10 6.05 6.96 24.74
CA TRP A 10 5.85 5.60 24.31
C TRP A 10 7.15 4.84 24.05
N ILE A 11 8.20 5.52 23.58
CA ILE A 11 9.54 4.93 23.47
C ILE A 11 10.01 4.41 24.83
N LYS A 12 9.84 5.17 25.91
CA LYS A 12 10.21 4.74 27.27
C LYS A 12 9.39 3.52 27.72
N VAL A 13 8.08 3.55 27.50
CA VAL A 13 7.20 2.42 27.86
C VAL A 13 7.61 1.15 27.12
N GLN A 14 7.74 1.22 25.80
CA GLN A 14 8.11 0.07 24.96
C GLN A 14 9.52 -0.46 25.28
N LYS A 15 10.48 0.42 25.57
CA LYS A 15 11.83 0.03 26.01
C LYS A 15 11.77 -0.91 27.23
N GLU A 16 11.01 -0.54 28.25
CA GLU A 16 10.89 -1.34 29.47
C GLU A 16 10.12 -2.67 29.21
N GLU A 17 9.12 -2.66 28.35
CA GLU A 17 8.37 -3.84 27.97
C GLU A 17 9.24 -4.83 27.18
N PHE A 18 10.03 -4.37 26.22
CA PHE A 18 10.95 -5.22 25.47
C PHE A 18 12.08 -5.80 26.35
N LYS A 19 12.66 -4.99 27.25
CA LYS A 19 13.64 -5.47 28.24
C LYS A 19 13.03 -6.56 29.11
N ARG A 20 11.77 -6.41 29.55
CA ARG A 20 11.07 -7.42 30.36
C ARG A 20 10.86 -8.72 29.59
N LEU A 21 10.69 -8.69 28.28
CA LEU A 21 10.60 -9.86 27.41
C LEU A 21 11.97 -10.51 27.14
N GLY A 22 13.06 -9.88 27.57
CA GLY A 22 14.41 -10.38 27.37
C GLY A 22 14.96 -10.11 25.97
N VAL A 23 14.41 -9.14 25.26
CA VAL A 23 15.00 -8.64 24.00
C VAL A 23 16.29 -7.91 24.33
N THR A 24 17.37 -8.27 23.63
CA THR A 24 18.69 -7.66 23.78
C THR A 24 18.89 -6.56 22.75
N GLY A 25 19.61 -5.50 23.14
CA GLY A 25 19.91 -4.38 22.26
C GLY A 25 20.67 -3.28 23.02
N ASP A 26 21.20 -2.30 22.30
CA ASP A 26 21.76 -1.08 22.90
C ASP A 26 20.62 -0.12 23.24
N TRP A 27 20.04 -0.32 24.41
CA TRP A 27 18.90 0.44 24.91
C TRP A 27 19.19 1.90 25.23
N ASP A 28 20.44 2.27 25.38
CA ASP A 28 20.86 3.63 25.72
C ASP A 28 21.19 4.46 24.49
N ASN A 29 21.36 3.80 23.34
CA ASN A 29 21.64 4.42 22.05
C ASN A 29 20.66 3.95 20.94
N PRO A 30 19.33 4.09 21.14
CA PRO A 30 18.35 3.74 20.12
C PRO A 30 18.46 4.71 18.93
N TYR A 31 17.94 4.34 17.78
CA TYR A 31 17.67 5.29 16.72
C TYR A 31 16.19 5.72 16.77
N SER A 32 15.91 6.90 16.27
CA SER A 32 14.55 7.43 16.16
C SER A 32 14.40 8.26 14.89
N THR A 33 13.28 8.11 14.19
CA THR A 33 12.97 8.94 13.01
C THR A 33 12.74 10.41 13.35
N MET A 34 12.48 10.75 14.63
CA MET A 34 12.30 12.13 15.08
C MET A 34 13.60 12.77 15.60
N ASP A 35 14.74 12.06 15.59
CA ASP A 35 16.03 12.65 15.89
C ASP A 35 16.47 13.56 14.75
N PHE A 36 17.01 14.71 15.06
CA PHE A 36 17.40 15.74 14.07
C PHE A 36 18.37 15.19 13.02
N ASN A 37 19.29 14.32 13.43
CA ASN A 37 20.18 13.66 12.48
C ASN A 37 19.40 12.74 11.52
N SER A 38 18.45 11.96 12.02
CA SER A 38 17.62 11.08 11.18
C SER A 38 16.77 11.91 10.21
N GLU A 39 16.10 12.97 10.67
CA GLU A 39 15.32 13.88 9.83
C GLU A 39 16.18 14.51 8.72
N ALA A 40 17.39 14.91 9.04
CA ALA A 40 18.32 15.49 8.07
C ALA A 40 18.79 14.47 7.04
N VAL A 41 19.09 13.23 7.44
CA VAL A 41 19.49 12.16 6.51
C VAL A 41 18.32 11.71 5.63
N ILE A 42 17.09 11.65 6.16
CA ILE A 42 15.89 11.41 5.36
C ILE A 42 15.76 12.47 4.26
N SER A 43 15.92 13.75 4.62
CA SER A 43 15.95 14.87 3.66
C SER A 43 17.11 14.73 2.67
N GLU A 44 18.30 14.32 3.10
CA GLU A 44 19.45 14.07 2.23
C GLU A 44 19.16 12.98 1.19
N GLU A 45 18.55 11.87 1.58
CA GLU A 45 18.17 10.81 0.64
C GLU A 45 17.12 11.31 -0.38
N PHE A 46 16.19 12.17 0.04
CA PHE A 46 15.24 12.80 -0.87
C PHE A 46 15.94 13.72 -1.88
N VAL A 47 16.80 14.63 -1.43
CA VAL A 47 17.48 15.55 -2.37
C VAL A 47 18.45 14.83 -3.30
N LYS A 48 19.01 13.64 -2.92
CA LYS A 48 19.78 12.79 -3.85
C LYS A 48 18.91 12.35 -5.03
N LEU A 49 17.65 11.98 -4.80
CA LEU A 49 16.71 11.64 -5.89
C LEU A 49 16.34 12.88 -6.73
N VAL A 50 16.17 14.04 -6.10
CA VAL A 50 15.97 15.32 -6.82
C VAL A 50 17.15 15.63 -7.74
N MET A 51 18.37 15.49 -7.24
CA MET A 51 19.59 15.75 -8.04
C MET A 51 19.74 14.80 -9.23
N LYS A 52 19.25 13.55 -9.12
CA LYS A 52 19.19 12.59 -10.24
C LYS A 52 18.04 12.87 -11.21
N GLY A 53 17.18 13.86 -10.90
CA GLY A 53 16.08 14.29 -11.75
C GLY A 53 14.94 13.28 -11.88
N VAL A 54 14.83 12.32 -10.95
CA VAL A 54 13.74 11.33 -10.93
C VAL A 54 12.52 11.79 -10.12
N VAL A 55 12.67 12.86 -9.34
CA VAL A 55 11.53 13.50 -8.64
C VAL A 55 10.87 14.49 -9.60
N TYR A 56 9.54 14.45 -9.65
CA TYR A 56 8.75 15.38 -10.46
C TYR A 56 7.41 15.70 -9.79
N ARG A 57 6.82 16.85 -10.16
CA ARG A 57 5.46 17.22 -9.81
C ARG A 57 4.53 16.88 -10.96
N GLY A 58 3.47 16.10 -10.68
CA GLY A 58 2.50 15.70 -11.70
C GLY A 58 1.08 15.77 -11.15
N SER A 59 0.11 15.88 -12.05
CA SER A 59 -1.32 15.77 -11.70
C SER A 59 -1.82 14.47 -12.30
N LYS A 60 -2.09 13.49 -11.42
CA LYS A 60 -2.58 12.15 -11.77
C LYS A 60 -3.66 11.74 -10.78
N PRO A 61 -4.59 10.85 -11.16
CA PRO A 61 -5.46 10.21 -10.18
C PRO A 61 -4.63 9.40 -9.18
N VAL A 62 -4.72 9.78 -7.92
CA VAL A 62 -4.09 9.06 -6.81
C VAL A 62 -5.15 8.54 -5.86
N MET A 63 -4.83 7.50 -5.10
CA MET A 63 -5.67 7.07 -3.99
C MET A 63 -5.73 8.20 -2.97
N TRP A 64 -6.92 8.66 -2.65
CA TRP A 64 -7.19 9.80 -1.81
C TRP A 64 -8.14 9.45 -0.68
N SER A 65 -7.77 9.78 0.55
CA SER A 65 -8.66 9.67 1.70
C SER A 65 -9.45 10.97 1.89
N PRO A 66 -10.77 10.98 1.66
CA PRO A 66 -11.57 12.17 1.90
C PRO A 66 -11.68 12.56 3.37
N VAL A 67 -11.61 11.56 4.26
CA VAL A 67 -11.70 11.76 5.73
C VAL A 67 -10.43 12.43 6.26
N GLU A 68 -9.28 12.03 5.75
CA GLU A 68 -7.95 12.50 6.16
C GLU A 68 -7.44 13.64 5.28
N LYS A 69 -8.08 13.90 4.14
CA LYS A 69 -7.75 14.92 3.14
C LYS A 69 -6.28 14.82 2.68
N THR A 70 -5.84 13.63 2.34
CA THR A 70 -4.45 13.37 1.91
C THR A 70 -4.38 12.24 0.90
N ALA A 71 -3.33 12.29 0.05
CA ALA A 71 -2.95 11.18 -0.81
C ALA A 71 -2.47 9.99 0.02
N LEU A 72 -2.66 8.78 -0.50
CA LEU A 72 -2.21 7.54 0.10
C LEU A 72 -1.40 6.74 -0.92
N ALA A 73 -0.36 6.07 -0.43
CA ALA A 73 0.35 5.06 -1.21
C ALA A 73 -0.32 3.68 -1.03
N GLU A 74 0.03 2.72 -1.88
CA GLU A 74 -0.55 1.37 -1.83
C GLU A 74 -0.34 0.68 -0.47
N ALA A 75 0.78 0.93 0.21
CA ALA A 75 1.07 0.41 1.53
C ALA A 75 0.14 0.93 2.64
N GLU A 76 -0.58 2.01 2.38
CA GLU A 76 -1.54 2.64 3.30
C GLU A 76 -2.98 2.21 3.02
N ILE A 77 -3.19 1.24 2.13
CA ILE A 77 -4.51 0.75 1.72
C ILE A 77 -4.77 -0.65 2.30
N GLU A 78 -5.95 -0.82 2.89
CA GLU A 78 -6.51 -2.11 3.27
C GLU A 78 -7.72 -2.41 2.40
N TYR A 79 -7.76 -3.59 1.80
CA TYR A 79 -8.93 -4.04 1.05
C TYR A 79 -9.93 -4.68 2.01
N ARG A 80 -11.20 -4.25 1.94
CA ARG A 80 -12.30 -4.70 2.79
C ARG A 80 -13.54 -4.93 1.98
N ASP A 81 -14.41 -5.80 2.46
CA ASP A 81 -15.73 -6.00 1.87
C ASP A 81 -16.52 -4.69 1.93
N HIS A 82 -17.02 -4.28 0.80
CA HIS A 82 -17.79 -3.06 0.61
C HIS A 82 -19.00 -3.31 -0.27
N ARG A 83 -20.09 -2.63 0.04
CA ARG A 83 -21.33 -2.70 -0.69
C ARG A 83 -21.54 -1.44 -1.51
N SER A 84 -21.35 -1.54 -2.82
CA SER A 84 -21.50 -0.42 -3.77
C SER A 84 -22.83 -0.48 -4.49
N THR A 85 -23.44 0.69 -4.71
CA THR A 85 -24.55 0.82 -5.64
C THR A 85 -24.01 0.77 -7.06
N THR A 86 -24.60 -0.09 -7.90
CA THR A 86 -24.26 -0.20 -9.32
C THR A 86 -25.36 0.36 -10.20
N ILE A 87 -24.98 0.94 -11.33
CA ILE A 87 -25.93 1.52 -12.30
C ILE A 87 -25.55 1.15 -13.73
N TRP A 88 -26.58 1.01 -14.58
CA TRP A 88 -26.48 0.91 -16.03
C TRP A 88 -27.00 2.20 -16.64
N VAL A 89 -26.17 2.87 -17.46
CA VAL A 89 -26.43 4.23 -17.96
C VAL A 89 -26.38 4.28 -19.47
N ARG A 90 -27.31 5.00 -20.07
CA ARG A 90 -27.42 5.24 -21.51
C ARG A 90 -26.57 6.41 -21.94
N PHE A 91 -25.73 6.19 -22.94
CA PHE A 91 -25.03 7.24 -23.67
C PHE A 91 -25.57 7.26 -25.10
N ARG A 92 -26.34 8.32 -25.45
CA ARG A 92 -26.98 8.44 -26.76
C ARG A 92 -25.97 8.64 -27.86
N VAL A 93 -26.03 7.83 -28.93
CA VAL A 93 -25.26 8.01 -30.15
C VAL A 93 -25.83 9.20 -30.93
N VAL A 94 -24.97 10.19 -31.22
CA VAL A 94 -25.35 11.42 -31.92
C VAL A 94 -24.75 11.56 -33.33
N SER A 95 -23.90 10.59 -33.73
CA SER A 95 -23.23 10.57 -35.06
C SER A 95 -23.40 9.24 -35.79
N GLY A 96 -23.20 9.26 -37.11
CA GLY A 96 -23.14 8.05 -37.96
C GLY A 96 -24.46 7.29 -38.11
N ASP A 97 -24.36 6.06 -38.61
CA ASP A 97 -25.51 5.18 -38.92
C ASP A 97 -26.23 4.63 -37.69
N LEU A 98 -25.58 4.67 -36.53
CA LEU A 98 -26.14 4.24 -35.25
C LEU A 98 -26.81 5.38 -34.47
N ARG A 99 -26.96 6.55 -35.08
CA ARG A 99 -27.58 7.72 -34.45
C ARG A 99 -28.96 7.38 -33.89
N GLY A 100 -29.18 7.71 -32.61
CA GLY A 100 -30.43 7.40 -31.91
C GLY A 100 -30.42 6.09 -31.13
N ALA A 101 -29.40 5.23 -31.27
CA ALA A 101 -29.18 4.11 -30.38
C ALA A 101 -28.44 4.58 -29.10
N ASP A 102 -28.51 3.78 -28.06
CA ASP A 102 -27.82 4.04 -26.78
C ASP A 102 -26.70 3.01 -26.55
N VAL A 103 -25.49 3.48 -26.32
CA VAL A 103 -24.43 2.64 -25.74
C VAL A 103 -24.70 2.55 -24.24
N ILE A 104 -24.74 1.33 -23.71
CA ILE A 104 -24.98 1.11 -22.28
C ILE A 104 -23.66 0.85 -21.58
N ILE A 105 -23.36 1.61 -20.54
CA ILE A 105 -22.24 1.37 -19.63
C ILE A 105 -22.73 0.87 -18.29
N TRP A 106 -21.86 0.20 -17.56
CA TRP A 106 -22.07 -0.21 -16.17
C TRP A 106 -20.98 0.38 -15.28
N THR A 107 -21.35 0.85 -14.09
CA THR A 107 -20.38 1.35 -13.12
C THR A 107 -20.79 1.06 -11.68
N THR A 108 -19.80 0.86 -10.80
CA THR A 108 -19.94 0.74 -9.34
C THR A 108 -19.79 2.08 -8.63
N THR A 109 -19.45 3.14 -9.35
CA THR A 109 -19.16 4.48 -8.83
C THR A 109 -20.02 5.54 -9.53
N PRO A 110 -21.33 5.62 -9.23
CA PRO A 110 -22.24 6.58 -9.89
C PRO A 110 -21.73 8.03 -9.86
N TRP A 111 -21.04 8.42 -8.80
CA TRP A 111 -20.49 9.74 -8.60
C TRP A 111 -19.43 10.17 -9.65
N THR A 112 -18.89 9.22 -10.43
CA THR A 112 -17.91 9.54 -11.49
C THR A 112 -18.57 9.94 -12.81
N ILE A 113 -19.87 9.68 -13.01
CA ILE A 113 -20.62 10.04 -14.24
C ILE A 113 -20.51 11.53 -14.57
N PRO A 114 -20.65 12.49 -13.62
CA PRO A 114 -20.47 13.91 -13.92
C PRO A 114 -19.10 14.29 -14.49
N SER A 115 -18.09 13.44 -14.29
CA SER A 115 -16.71 13.64 -14.79
C SER A 115 -16.40 12.82 -16.04
N ASN A 116 -17.39 12.16 -16.65
CA ASN A 116 -17.20 11.39 -17.87
C ASN A 116 -16.66 12.25 -19.02
N LYS A 117 -15.69 11.71 -19.80
CA LYS A 117 -15.09 12.39 -20.96
C LYS A 117 -15.03 11.51 -22.21
N ALA A 118 -15.23 10.20 -22.09
CA ALA A 118 -15.25 9.23 -23.18
C ALA A 118 -15.97 7.96 -22.74
N VAL A 119 -16.25 7.05 -23.68
CA VAL A 119 -16.64 5.67 -23.40
C VAL A 119 -15.64 4.74 -24.12
N ALA A 120 -15.17 3.70 -23.45
CA ALA A 120 -14.22 2.76 -24.03
C ALA A 120 -14.92 1.49 -24.53
N PHE A 121 -14.38 0.92 -25.61
CA PHE A 121 -14.72 -0.41 -26.13
C PHE A 121 -13.45 -1.19 -26.44
N ASN A 122 -13.56 -2.50 -26.68
CA ASN A 122 -12.42 -3.34 -27.04
C ASN A 122 -12.68 -4.04 -28.38
N ARG A 123 -11.74 -3.92 -29.29
CA ARG A 123 -11.80 -4.50 -30.64
C ARG A 123 -11.96 -6.02 -30.67
N ALA A 124 -11.48 -6.71 -29.66
CA ALA A 124 -11.57 -8.16 -29.55
C ALA A 124 -12.97 -8.66 -29.15
N ILE A 125 -13.83 -7.78 -28.64
CA ILE A 125 -15.17 -8.10 -28.19
C ILE A 125 -16.17 -8.00 -29.34
N LYS A 126 -17.15 -8.89 -29.40
CA LYS A 126 -18.27 -8.83 -30.34
C LYS A 126 -19.40 -8.02 -29.76
N TYR A 127 -19.91 -7.10 -30.54
CA TYR A 127 -21.02 -6.21 -30.16
C TYR A 127 -22.22 -6.41 -31.06
N GLY A 128 -23.39 -6.11 -30.52
CA GLY A 128 -24.64 -6.15 -31.27
C GLY A 128 -25.51 -4.92 -31.00
N LEU A 129 -26.31 -4.55 -32.00
CA LEU A 129 -27.42 -3.63 -31.87
C LEU A 129 -28.68 -4.44 -31.56
N TYR A 130 -29.34 -4.12 -30.45
CA TYR A 130 -30.52 -4.82 -29.94
C TYR A 130 -31.71 -3.88 -29.85
N GLU A 131 -32.89 -4.35 -30.22
CA GLU A 131 -34.18 -3.65 -30.02
C GLU A 131 -34.91 -4.33 -28.86
N ILE A 132 -35.38 -3.53 -27.91
CA ILE A 132 -36.21 -4.00 -26.81
C ILE A 132 -37.65 -4.11 -27.29
N GLU A 133 -38.28 -5.30 -27.17
CA GLU A 133 -39.64 -5.56 -27.60
C GLU A 133 -40.64 -5.51 -26.44
N LYS A 134 -40.27 -6.06 -25.26
CA LYS A 134 -41.14 -6.09 -24.07
C LYS A 134 -40.33 -5.91 -22.79
N VAL A 135 -40.92 -5.22 -21.84
CA VAL A 135 -40.38 -4.99 -20.49
C VAL A 135 -41.41 -5.39 -19.43
N GLN A 136 -40.93 -5.61 -18.20
CA GLN A 136 -41.77 -5.75 -17.01
C GLN A 136 -42.21 -4.36 -16.51
N ASP A 137 -43.21 -4.35 -15.62
CA ASP A 137 -43.60 -3.13 -14.91
C ASP A 137 -42.43 -2.54 -14.12
N GLU A 138 -42.43 -1.23 -13.95
CA GLU A 138 -41.36 -0.47 -13.26
C GLU A 138 -39.96 -0.58 -13.92
N SER A 139 -39.85 -0.99 -15.19
CA SER A 139 -38.60 -0.92 -15.94
C SER A 139 -38.33 0.52 -16.39
N TRP A 140 -37.05 0.94 -16.34
CA TRP A 140 -36.60 2.17 -16.99
C TRP A 140 -36.30 1.98 -18.48
N ALA A 141 -36.18 0.75 -18.94
CA ALA A 141 -36.10 0.43 -20.37
C ALA A 141 -37.50 0.49 -21.00
N LYS A 142 -37.58 0.86 -22.28
CA LYS A 142 -38.85 1.03 -23.00
C LYS A 142 -38.88 0.16 -24.26
N PRO A 143 -40.07 -0.34 -24.66
CA PRO A 143 -40.22 -0.96 -25.97
C PRO A 143 -39.79 -0.02 -27.10
N LYS A 144 -39.09 -0.57 -28.10
CA LYS A 144 -38.43 0.11 -29.23
C LYS A 144 -37.12 0.85 -28.89
N ASP A 145 -36.63 0.80 -27.65
CA ASP A 145 -35.27 1.27 -27.36
C ASP A 145 -34.27 0.43 -28.19
N LEU A 146 -33.32 1.14 -28.80
CA LEU A 146 -32.17 0.55 -29.52
C LEU A 146 -30.95 0.68 -28.65
N ILE A 147 -30.39 -0.46 -28.25
CA ILE A 147 -29.22 -0.48 -27.36
C ILE A 147 -28.06 -1.25 -27.94
N ILE A 148 -26.85 -0.84 -27.64
CA ILE A 148 -25.60 -1.44 -28.08
C ILE A 148 -24.91 -2.06 -26.88
N LEU A 149 -24.61 -3.36 -26.96
CA LEU A 149 -24.00 -4.18 -25.91
C LEU A 149 -23.02 -5.20 -26.49
N ALA A 150 -22.11 -5.68 -25.66
CA ALA A 150 -21.35 -6.89 -25.98
C ALA A 150 -22.27 -8.12 -25.99
N ASP A 151 -22.12 -8.97 -27.01
CA ASP A 151 -23.00 -10.14 -27.22
C ASP A 151 -23.07 -11.08 -26.02
N LYS A 152 -21.96 -11.31 -25.33
CA LYS A 152 -21.91 -12.20 -24.16
C LYS A 152 -22.63 -11.64 -22.92
N LEU A 153 -22.76 -10.31 -22.82
CA LEU A 153 -23.30 -9.63 -21.64
C LEU A 153 -24.75 -9.14 -21.83
N VAL A 154 -25.34 -9.42 -22.99
CA VAL A 154 -26.69 -8.96 -23.33
C VAL A 154 -27.74 -9.56 -22.40
N GLU A 155 -27.67 -10.87 -22.13
CA GLU A 155 -28.69 -11.58 -21.34
C GLU A 155 -28.77 -11.04 -19.92
N GLU A 156 -27.61 -10.91 -19.26
CA GLU A 156 -27.52 -10.34 -17.91
C GLU A 156 -28.01 -8.89 -17.88
N THR A 157 -27.59 -8.06 -18.84
CA THR A 157 -28.01 -6.66 -18.91
C THR A 157 -29.52 -6.53 -19.12
N MET A 158 -30.11 -7.36 -19.97
CA MET A 158 -31.56 -7.39 -20.21
C MET A 158 -32.33 -7.81 -18.96
N GLU A 159 -31.86 -8.83 -18.25
CA GLU A 159 -32.46 -9.28 -16.99
C GLU A 159 -32.42 -8.15 -15.93
N LYS A 160 -31.25 -7.53 -15.71
CA LYS A 160 -31.10 -6.40 -14.77
C LYS A 160 -31.99 -5.21 -15.14
N SER A 161 -32.22 -4.99 -16.42
CA SER A 161 -33.08 -3.94 -16.97
C SER A 161 -34.56 -4.31 -16.99
N ARG A 162 -34.95 -5.50 -16.50
CA ARG A 162 -36.32 -6.02 -16.51
C ARG A 162 -36.91 -6.14 -17.93
N VAL A 163 -36.06 -6.40 -18.91
CA VAL A 163 -36.48 -6.65 -20.30
C VAL A 163 -36.84 -8.14 -20.44
N THR A 164 -38.04 -8.42 -20.92
CA THR A 164 -38.56 -9.80 -21.08
C THR A 164 -38.44 -10.32 -22.50
N LYS A 165 -38.37 -9.41 -23.49
CA LYS A 165 -38.17 -9.78 -24.87
C LYS A 165 -37.37 -8.73 -25.62
N TYR A 166 -36.39 -9.16 -26.38
CA TYR A 166 -35.53 -8.35 -27.23
C TYR A 166 -35.13 -9.13 -28.49
N LYS A 167 -34.64 -8.43 -29.50
CA LYS A 167 -34.09 -9.05 -30.72
C LYS A 167 -32.78 -8.38 -31.10
N LYS A 168 -31.84 -9.13 -31.61
CA LYS A 168 -30.62 -8.63 -32.25
C LYS A 168 -30.98 -8.10 -33.65
N ILE A 169 -30.70 -6.85 -33.92
CA ILE A 169 -30.95 -6.20 -35.20
C ILE A 169 -29.78 -6.44 -36.16
N ARG A 170 -28.55 -6.24 -35.69
CA ARG A 170 -27.35 -6.54 -36.46
C ARG A 170 -26.13 -6.73 -35.54
N GLU A 171 -25.13 -7.44 -36.05
CA GLU A 171 -23.78 -7.51 -35.46
C GLU A 171 -23.02 -6.24 -35.82
N LEU A 172 -22.24 -5.74 -34.86
CA LEU A 172 -21.41 -4.54 -35.01
C LEU A 172 -19.94 -4.94 -35.00
N SER A 173 -19.23 -4.51 -36.04
CA SER A 173 -17.77 -4.65 -36.12
C SER A 173 -17.09 -3.47 -35.40
N SER A 174 -15.78 -3.62 -35.13
CA SER A 174 -14.99 -2.49 -34.61
C SER A 174 -14.98 -1.27 -35.51
N LYS A 175 -15.19 -1.45 -36.84
CA LYS A 175 -15.31 -0.33 -37.79
C LYS A 175 -16.61 0.44 -37.60
N ASP A 176 -17.69 -0.23 -37.23
CA ASP A 176 -18.98 0.41 -36.96
C ASP A 176 -18.93 1.24 -35.66
N LEU A 177 -18.03 0.91 -34.73
CA LEU A 177 -17.85 1.60 -33.46
C LEU A 177 -16.79 2.71 -33.50
N ASN A 178 -15.92 2.70 -34.49
CA ASN A 178 -14.94 3.78 -34.67
C ASN A 178 -15.64 5.10 -34.99
N ASP A 179 -15.07 6.19 -34.47
CA ASP A 179 -15.52 7.56 -34.75
C ASP A 179 -16.97 7.89 -34.30
N ILE A 180 -17.58 6.99 -33.48
CA ILE A 180 -18.87 7.27 -32.87
C ILE A 180 -18.70 8.36 -31.81
N ILE A 181 -19.62 9.34 -31.87
CA ILE A 181 -19.76 10.37 -30.86
C ILE A 181 -21.06 10.13 -30.09
N LEU A 182 -20.95 10.23 -28.78
CA LEU A 182 -22.04 10.10 -27.84
C LEU A 182 -22.33 11.47 -27.20
N SER A 183 -23.55 11.66 -26.70
CA SER A 183 -23.87 12.77 -25.81
C SER A 183 -23.69 12.35 -24.35
N HIS A 184 -23.25 13.31 -23.52
CA HIS A 184 -23.19 13.09 -22.08
C HIS A 184 -24.61 12.91 -21.51
N PRO A 185 -24.84 12.02 -20.52
CA PRO A 185 -26.18 11.77 -19.97
C PRO A 185 -26.91 13.00 -19.43
N PHE A 186 -26.20 14.04 -19.06
CA PHE A 186 -26.73 15.28 -18.50
C PHE A 186 -26.76 16.48 -19.47
N SER A 187 -26.36 16.31 -20.74
CA SER A 187 -26.26 17.41 -21.71
C SER A 187 -27.61 18.12 -21.93
N ASP A 188 -28.70 17.35 -21.93
CA ASP A 188 -30.04 17.87 -22.27
C ASP A 188 -30.85 18.34 -21.05
N LEU A 189 -30.27 18.33 -19.84
CA LEU A 189 -30.97 18.73 -18.62
C LEU A 189 -31.04 20.25 -18.50
N GLU A 190 -32.24 20.76 -18.26
CA GLU A 190 -32.45 22.17 -17.91
C GLU A 190 -31.70 22.54 -16.63
N GLY A 191 -30.96 23.65 -16.64
CA GLY A 191 -30.09 24.07 -15.54
C GLY A 191 -28.67 23.43 -15.56
N SER A 192 -28.30 22.69 -16.61
CA SER A 192 -26.94 22.17 -16.80
C SER A 192 -25.93 23.26 -17.17
N GLU A 193 -26.41 24.49 -17.53
CA GLU A 193 -25.59 25.64 -17.95
C GLU A 193 -24.55 25.27 -19.03
N ASN A 194 -24.87 24.33 -19.90
CA ASN A 194 -23.97 23.74 -20.93
C ASN A 194 -22.70 23.08 -20.38
N PHE A 195 -22.66 22.77 -19.11
CA PHE A 195 -21.48 22.16 -18.47
C PHE A 195 -21.06 20.83 -19.10
N TRP A 196 -22.02 20.05 -19.59
CA TRP A 196 -21.82 18.77 -20.27
C TRP A 196 -22.05 18.83 -21.77
N ASP A 197 -22.12 20.04 -22.36
CA ASP A 197 -22.28 20.22 -23.81
C ASP A 197 -20.91 20.05 -24.53
N TYR A 198 -20.41 18.82 -24.52
CA TYR A 198 -19.22 18.40 -25.24
C TYR A 198 -19.39 17.00 -25.80
N SER A 199 -18.66 16.72 -26.89
CA SER A 199 -18.63 15.40 -27.52
C SER A 199 -17.97 14.36 -26.61
N VAL A 200 -18.65 13.23 -26.39
CA VAL A 200 -18.14 12.06 -25.69
C VAL A 200 -17.73 11.03 -26.76
N PRO A 201 -16.44 10.89 -27.10
CA PRO A 201 -16.00 9.94 -28.11
C PRO A 201 -16.06 8.51 -27.60
N LEU A 202 -16.40 7.58 -28.49
CA LEU A 202 -16.20 6.16 -28.26
C LEU A 202 -14.75 5.83 -28.63
N VAL A 203 -13.98 5.21 -27.73
CA VAL A 203 -12.53 5.00 -27.87
C VAL A 203 -12.13 3.57 -27.63
N GLU A 204 -11.16 3.08 -28.40
CA GLU A 204 -10.59 1.76 -28.16
C GLU A 204 -9.67 1.76 -26.93
N ALA A 205 -9.85 0.74 -26.05
CA ALA A 205 -9.01 0.50 -24.88
C ALA A 205 -8.96 -0.99 -24.50
N GLU A 206 -7.78 -1.48 -24.18
CA GLU A 206 -7.52 -2.90 -23.91
C GLU A 206 -8.10 -3.40 -22.58
N HIS A 207 -8.30 -2.49 -21.60
CA HIS A 207 -8.83 -2.84 -20.27
C HIS A 207 -10.32 -3.20 -20.27
N VAL A 208 -11.04 -2.97 -21.37
CA VAL A 208 -12.45 -3.37 -21.49
C VAL A 208 -12.54 -4.88 -21.69
N THR A 209 -13.32 -5.55 -20.84
CA THR A 209 -13.52 -7.00 -20.85
C THR A 209 -14.98 -7.38 -21.14
N GLU A 210 -15.23 -8.64 -21.45
CA GLU A 210 -16.56 -9.23 -21.63
C GLU A 210 -16.95 -10.20 -20.51
N GLU A 211 -16.31 -10.07 -19.33
CA GLU A 211 -16.59 -10.92 -18.16
C GLU A 211 -17.67 -10.33 -17.26
N THR A 212 -17.74 -9.01 -17.17
CA THR A 212 -18.71 -8.28 -16.35
C THR A 212 -19.10 -6.96 -17.01
N GLY A 213 -20.28 -6.43 -16.65
CA GLY A 213 -20.76 -5.13 -17.12
C GLY A 213 -21.51 -5.20 -18.44
N THR A 214 -21.08 -4.46 -19.44
CA THR A 214 -21.81 -4.30 -20.73
C THR A 214 -20.92 -4.44 -21.97
N GLY A 215 -19.59 -4.62 -21.76
CA GLY A 215 -18.59 -4.52 -22.82
C GLY A 215 -18.20 -3.09 -23.17
N PHE A 216 -18.71 -2.12 -22.45
CA PHE A 216 -18.34 -0.71 -22.54
C PHE A 216 -18.02 -0.17 -21.15
N VAL A 217 -16.99 0.67 -21.07
CA VAL A 217 -16.57 1.31 -19.82
C VAL A 217 -16.58 2.81 -20.00
N HIS A 218 -17.25 3.53 -19.10
CA HIS A 218 -17.18 4.98 -19.11
C HIS A 218 -15.83 5.46 -18.60
N ILE A 219 -15.27 6.47 -19.22
CA ILE A 219 -13.94 7.02 -18.91
C ILE A 219 -14.09 8.34 -18.15
N ALA A 220 -13.63 8.34 -16.90
CA ALA A 220 -13.51 9.52 -16.04
C ALA A 220 -12.03 9.71 -15.65
N PRO A 221 -11.20 10.36 -16.47
CA PRO A 221 -9.74 10.36 -16.35
C PRO A 221 -9.21 11.03 -15.07
N SER A 222 -10.05 11.75 -14.34
CA SER A 222 -9.70 12.31 -13.03
C SER A 222 -9.95 11.35 -11.87
N HIS A 223 -10.58 10.19 -12.12
CA HIS A 223 -11.04 9.25 -11.11
C HIS A 223 -10.68 7.78 -11.39
N GLY A 224 -9.83 7.50 -12.37
CA GLY A 224 -9.35 6.17 -12.70
C GLY A 224 -7.95 6.21 -13.31
N ALA A 225 -7.05 5.31 -12.86
CA ALA A 225 -5.69 5.25 -13.38
C ALA A 225 -5.67 4.79 -14.85
N GLU A 226 -6.44 3.76 -15.19
CA GLU A 226 -6.57 3.25 -16.57
C GLU A 226 -7.21 4.29 -17.50
N ASP A 227 -8.21 5.01 -17.02
CA ASP A 227 -8.86 6.11 -17.73
C ASP A 227 -7.88 7.25 -18.02
N PHE A 228 -7.04 7.59 -17.03
CA PHE A 228 -5.98 8.58 -17.18
C PHE A 228 -4.97 8.15 -18.25
N GLU A 229 -4.53 6.91 -18.26
CA GLU A 229 -3.60 6.37 -19.25
C GLU A 229 -4.17 6.44 -20.68
N VAL A 230 -5.47 6.18 -20.87
CA VAL A 230 -6.15 6.36 -22.17
C VAL A 230 -6.04 7.80 -22.64
N PHE A 231 -6.22 8.77 -21.73
CA PHE A 231 -6.13 10.20 -22.05
C PHE A 231 -4.69 10.67 -22.29
N LEU A 232 -3.75 10.18 -21.49
CA LEU A 232 -2.32 10.48 -21.63
C LEU A 232 -1.81 10.04 -23.02
N LYS A 233 -2.08 8.79 -23.41
CA LYS A 233 -1.67 8.23 -24.72
C LYS A 233 -2.26 9.00 -25.92
N ARG A 234 -3.41 9.64 -25.74
CA ARG A 234 -4.08 10.43 -26.79
C ARG A 234 -3.73 11.93 -26.75
N GLY A 235 -2.96 12.38 -25.75
CA GLY A 235 -2.66 13.81 -25.59
C GLY A 235 -3.86 14.66 -25.15
N TRP A 236 -4.85 14.06 -24.48
CA TRP A 236 -6.13 14.70 -24.12
C TRP A 236 -6.20 15.21 -22.67
N LEU A 237 -5.07 15.31 -21.97
CA LEU A 237 -5.04 15.73 -20.58
C LEU A 237 -5.69 17.10 -20.33
N SER A 238 -5.65 18.01 -21.32
CA SER A 238 -6.31 19.33 -21.24
C SER A 238 -7.85 19.26 -21.17
N ARG A 239 -8.44 18.11 -21.51
CA ARG A 239 -9.89 17.88 -21.44
C ARG A 239 -10.37 17.39 -20.06
N MET A 240 -9.44 17.08 -19.17
CA MET A 240 -9.76 16.63 -17.82
C MET A 240 -10.39 17.75 -16.99
N THR A 241 -11.28 17.38 -16.07
CA THR A 241 -11.93 18.30 -15.12
C THR A 241 -11.75 17.78 -13.69
N ASN A 242 -11.55 18.69 -12.74
CA ASN A 242 -11.45 18.36 -11.32
C ASN A 242 -12.81 18.69 -10.66
N ASN A 243 -13.72 17.73 -10.71
CA ASN A 243 -15.10 17.92 -10.24
C ASN A 243 -15.31 17.52 -8.78
N VAL A 244 -14.29 16.99 -8.10
CA VAL A 244 -14.37 16.51 -6.72
C VAL A 244 -13.27 17.13 -5.87
N GLU A 245 -13.68 17.73 -4.76
CA GLU A 245 -12.82 18.40 -3.80
C GLU A 245 -12.11 17.42 -2.85
N ASP A 246 -11.25 17.94 -1.97
CA ASP A 246 -10.45 17.15 -1.04
C ASP A 246 -11.25 16.37 0.01
N ASP A 247 -12.44 16.85 0.35
CA ASP A 247 -13.38 16.20 1.28
C ASP A 247 -14.42 15.32 0.59
N SER A 248 -14.19 14.99 -0.70
CA SER A 248 -15.10 14.27 -1.59
C SER A 248 -16.43 14.98 -1.90
N SER A 249 -16.54 16.27 -1.66
CA SER A 249 -17.68 17.03 -2.17
C SER A 249 -17.51 17.36 -3.66
N PHE A 250 -18.62 17.47 -4.38
CA PHE A 250 -18.57 18.01 -5.72
C PHE A 250 -18.22 19.50 -5.68
N ALA A 251 -17.36 19.91 -6.60
CA ALA A 251 -16.94 21.31 -6.74
C ALA A 251 -18.13 22.25 -6.99
N VAL A 252 -17.98 23.49 -6.58
CA VAL A 252 -19.03 24.51 -6.71
C VAL A 252 -19.44 24.79 -8.16
N THR A 253 -18.60 24.41 -9.11
CA THR A 253 -18.82 24.56 -10.55
C THR A 253 -19.65 23.45 -11.18
N VAL A 254 -19.90 22.34 -10.46
CA VAL A 254 -20.65 21.18 -11.00
C VAL A 254 -22.15 21.40 -10.79
N PRO A 255 -22.94 21.60 -11.86
CA PRO A 255 -24.38 21.83 -11.74
C PRO A 255 -25.06 20.66 -11.02
N PHE A 256 -26.18 20.94 -10.32
CA PHE A 256 -27.01 20.00 -9.55
C PHE A 256 -26.31 19.33 -8.34
N PHE A 257 -24.99 19.17 -8.35
CA PHE A 257 -24.27 18.37 -7.35
C PHE A 257 -23.39 19.20 -6.42
N LYS A 258 -23.30 20.50 -6.62
CA LYS A 258 -22.47 21.43 -5.84
C LYS A 258 -22.51 21.14 -4.34
N GLY A 259 -21.35 20.83 -3.75
CA GLY A 259 -21.16 20.62 -2.31
C GLY A 259 -21.73 19.31 -1.75
N LEU A 260 -22.38 18.46 -2.58
CA LEU A 260 -22.84 17.14 -2.15
C LEU A 260 -21.63 16.20 -1.99
N GLN A 261 -21.56 15.53 -0.86
CA GLN A 261 -20.45 14.62 -0.55
C GLN A 261 -20.68 13.21 -1.10
N ILE A 262 -19.62 12.60 -1.62
CA ILE A 262 -19.58 11.18 -2.03
C ILE A 262 -19.50 10.31 -0.77
N PHE A 263 -18.55 10.63 0.13
CA PHE A 263 -18.45 10.06 1.47
C PHE A 263 -18.47 11.18 2.51
N ASN A 264 -19.15 10.95 3.62
CA ASN A 264 -19.20 11.91 4.70
C ASN A 264 -17.92 11.80 5.59
N LYS A 265 -17.77 12.69 6.57
CA LYS A 265 -16.61 12.73 7.51
C LYS A 265 -16.40 11.44 8.32
N LYS A 266 -17.40 10.53 8.36
CA LYS A 266 -17.31 9.22 9.02
C LYS A 266 -17.01 8.08 8.02
N GLY A 267 -16.74 8.40 6.75
CA GLY A 267 -16.51 7.42 5.69
C GLY A 267 -17.74 6.65 5.23
N LYS A 268 -18.95 7.10 5.58
CA LYS A 268 -20.20 6.52 5.08
C LYS A 268 -20.62 7.21 3.79
N GLU A 269 -21.35 6.48 2.93
CA GLU A 269 -21.90 7.03 1.69
C GLU A 269 -22.70 8.32 1.99
N GLY A 270 -22.39 9.37 1.22
CA GLY A 270 -23.05 10.67 1.27
C GLY A 270 -24.20 10.76 0.27
N GLU A 271 -24.71 11.98 0.07
CA GLU A 271 -25.85 12.23 -0.84
C GLU A 271 -25.43 12.29 -2.32
N GLY A 272 -24.13 12.36 -2.64
CA GLY A 272 -23.63 12.52 -4.00
C GLY A 272 -24.09 11.41 -4.96
N ASN A 273 -23.92 10.14 -4.57
CA ASN A 273 -24.37 9.00 -5.40
C ASN A 273 -25.89 9.03 -5.65
N LYS A 274 -26.67 9.29 -4.63
CA LYS A 274 -28.15 9.35 -4.75
C LYS A 274 -28.58 10.47 -5.68
N ALA A 275 -27.96 11.64 -5.56
CA ALA A 275 -28.28 12.79 -6.41
C ALA A 275 -27.96 12.51 -7.88
N VAL A 276 -26.80 11.89 -8.16
CA VAL A 276 -26.42 11.49 -9.53
C VAL A 276 -27.44 10.49 -10.10
N ILE A 277 -27.80 9.45 -9.35
CA ILE A 277 -28.81 8.46 -9.77
C ILE A 277 -30.16 9.13 -10.04
N GLN A 278 -30.60 10.02 -9.16
CA GLN A 278 -31.87 10.75 -9.33
C GLN A 278 -31.83 11.59 -10.61
N LYS A 279 -30.75 12.29 -10.89
CA LYS A 279 -30.61 13.07 -12.13
C LYS A 279 -30.55 12.20 -13.39
N LEU A 280 -29.99 10.99 -13.31
CA LEU A 280 -30.03 10.02 -14.42
C LEU A 280 -31.47 9.52 -14.70
N ILE A 281 -32.27 9.35 -13.65
CA ILE A 281 -33.71 9.00 -13.80
C ILE A 281 -34.47 10.16 -14.47
N GLU A 282 -34.29 11.40 -13.99
CA GLU A 282 -34.92 12.61 -14.56
C GLU A 282 -34.51 12.80 -16.02
N ALA A 283 -33.29 12.51 -16.40
CA ALA A 283 -32.80 12.58 -17.77
C ALA A 283 -33.23 11.39 -18.67
N ASP A 284 -33.97 10.41 -18.14
CA ASP A 284 -34.29 9.15 -18.84
C ASP A 284 -33.02 8.39 -19.34
N LYS A 285 -31.95 8.46 -18.53
CA LYS A 285 -30.63 7.84 -18.87
C LYS A 285 -30.27 6.63 -18.01
N LEU A 286 -31.02 6.37 -16.93
CA LEU A 286 -30.86 5.15 -16.16
C LEU A 286 -31.60 3.99 -16.83
N ILE A 287 -30.99 2.81 -16.96
CA ILE A 287 -31.67 1.62 -17.50
C ILE A 287 -31.82 0.51 -16.46
N ALA A 288 -30.88 0.42 -15.51
CA ALA A 288 -30.96 -0.50 -14.39
C ALA A 288 -30.17 0.01 -13.17
N ARG A 289 -30.50 -0.53 -12.00
CA ARG A 289 -29.79 -0.32 -10.74
C ARG A 289 -29.62 -1.63 -10.00
N GLY A 290 -28.48 -1.81 -9.36
CA GLY A 290 -28.17 -3.01 -8.57
C GLY A 290 -27.27 -2.69 -7.36
N ILE A 291 -26.79 -3.74 -6.73
CA ILE A 291 -25.85 -3.71 -5.62
C ILE A 291 -24.77 -4.76 -5.88
N LEU A 292 -23.52 -4.40 -5.60
CA LEU A 292 -22.39 -5.31 -5.68
C LEU A 292 -21.66 -5.32 -4.34
N GLU A 293 -21.41 -6.53 -3.81
CA GLU A 293 -20.50 -6.73 -2.68
C GLU A 293 -19.14 -7.15 -3.25
N HIS A 294 -18.12 -6.37 -2.96
CA HIS A 294 -16.79 -6.58 -3.50
C HIS A 294 -15.71 -6.03 -2.57
N SER A 295 -14.48 -6.47 -2.78
CA SER A 295 -13.31 -5.93 -2.10
C SER A 295 -13.03 -4.51 -2.58
N TYR A 296 -12.97 -3.53 -1.67
CA TYR A 296 -12.79 -2.11 -1.98
C TYR A 296 -11.66 -1.49 -1.15
N PRO A 297 -10.85 -0.59 -1.71
CA PRO A 297 -9.74 0.03 -0.99
C PRO A 297 -10.25 1.00 0.10
N HIS A 298 -9.68 0.85 1.29
CA HIS A 298 -9.93 1.69 2.46
C HIS A 298 -8.62 2.22 3.01
N SER A 299 -8.63 3.42 3.60
CA SER A 299 -7.48 3.93 4.34
C SER A 299 -7.18 3.04 5.55
N TRP A 300 -5.93 2.68 5.75
CA TRP A 300 -5.47 1.89 6.89
C TRP A 300 -5.73 2.57 8.24
N ARG A 301 -5.76 3.89 8.26
CA ARG A 301 -5.90 4.72 9.46
C ARG A 301 -7.35 4.96 9.85
N SER A 302 -8.11 5.60 8.96
CA SER A 302 -9.54 5.90 9.21
C SER A 302 -10.44 4.70 9.00
N ARG A 303 -9.97 3.70 8.25
CA ARG A 303 -10.77 2.56 7.76
C ARG A 303 -11.95 2.96 6.89
N ALA A 304 -11.92 4.18 6.38
CA ALA A 304 -12.92 4.72 5.47
C ALA A 304 -12.57 4.40 4.01
N PRO A 305 -13.56 4.27 3.12
CA PRO A 305 -13.34 4.11 1.69
C PRO A 305 -12.51 5.24 1.12
N VAL A 306 -11.63 4.92 0.18
CA VAL A 306 -10.85 5.90 -0.59
C VAL A 306 -11.50 6.17 -1.94
N ILE A 307 -11.15 7.29 -2.57
CA ILE A 307 -11.49 7.60 -3.95
C ILE A 307 -10.21 7.76 -4.77
N PHE A 308 -10.31 7.61 -6.09
CA PHE A 308 -9.27 8.12 -6.98
C PHE A 308 -9.59 9.58 -7.29
N ARG A 309 -8.61 10.47 -7.05
CA ARG A 309 -8.75 11.91 -7.27
C ARG A 309 -7.52 12.46 -7.99
N ASN A 310 -7.76 13.14 -9.10
CA ASN A 310 -6.70 13.87 -9.79
C ASN A 310 -6.32 15.09 -8.95
N THR A 311 -5.06 15.13 -8.54
CA THR A 311 -4.51 16.24 -7.75
C THR A 311 -3.02 16.38 -7.99
N PRO A 312 -2.46 17.60 -7.97
CA PRO A 312 -1.01 17.78 -8.04
C PRO A 312 -0.32 17.11 -6.86
N GLN A 313 0.63 16.23 -7.16
CA GLN A 313 1.40 15.48 -6.19
C GLN A 313 2.86 15.38 -6.63
N TRP A 314 3.73 14.98 -5.71
CA TRP A 314 5.14 14.73 -5.96
C TRP A 314 5.38 13.23 -6.09
N PHE A 315 6.13 12.85 -7.12
CA PHE A 315 6.39 11.46 -7.48
C PHE A 315 7.88 11.20 -7.65
N VAL A 316 8.29 9.95 -7.40
CA VAL A 316 9.54 9.39 -7.91
C VAL A 316 9.20 8.55 -9.15
N ASN A 317 9.78 8.91 -10.29
CA ASN A 317 9.73 8.10 -11.50
C ASN A 317 10.71 6.94 -11.34
N ILE A 318 10.18 5.73 -11.16
CA ILE A 318 10.99 4.53 -10.89
C ILE A 318 11.55 3.88 -12.17
N ASP A 319 11.11 4.33 -13.34
CA ASP A 319 11.53 3.83 -14.66
C ASP A 319 12.45 4.82 -15.41
N LYS A 320 12.74 5.97 -14.81
CA LYS A 320 13.66 6.94 -15.41
C LYS A 320 15.12 6.54 -15.17
N ASP A 321 15.95 6.69 -16.22
CA ASP A 321 17.40 6.50 -16.14
C ASP A 321 18.01 7.46 -15.10
N LEU A 322 18.71 6.90 -14.12
CA LEU A 322 19.31 7.63 -13.00
C LEU A 322 20.57 8.41 -13.40
N LYS A 323 21.23 8.01 -14.49
CA LYS A 323 22.46 8.63 -15.03
C LYS A 323 23.55 8.86 -13.98
N ASP A 324 23.68 7.94 -13.03
CA ASP A 324 24.57 8.06 -11.87
C ASP A 324 25.84 7.21 -11.97
N GLY A 325 26.04 6.53 -13.11
CA GLY A 325 27.20 5.68 -13.37
C GLY A 325 27.23 4.37 -12.60
N LYS A 326 26.12 4.00 -11.92
CA LYS A 326 25.98 2.74 -11.16
C LYS A 326 25.11 1.73 -11.93
N ASP A 327 25.47 1.46 -13.19
CA ASP A 327 24.62 0.68 -14.11
C ASP A 327 24.76 -0.86 -13.96
N GLU A 328 25.59 -1.33 -13.03
CA GLU A 328 25.90 -2.76 -12.83
C GLU A 328 24.63 -3.61 -12.66
N PHE A 329 23.62 -3.10 -11.93
CA PHE A 329 22.37 -3.79 -11.63
C PHE A 329 21.15 -3.21 -12.34
N GLY A 330 21.37 -2.30 -13.30
CA GLY A 330 20.34 -1.62 -14.07
C GLY A 330 20.46 -0.11 -14.03
N LYS A 331 19.76 0.58 -14.96
CA LYS A 331 19.79 2.04 -15.11
C LYS A 331 18.69 2.75 -14.34
N THR A 332 17.60 2.04 -14.06
CA THR A 332 16.41 2.56 -13.38
C THR A 332 16.27 1.98 -11.96
N ILE A 333 15.47 2.64 -11.13
CA ILE A 333 15.18 2.13 -9.78
C ILE A 333 14.52 0.75 -9.86
N ARG A 334 13.56 0.57 -10.79
CA ARG A 334 12.86 -0.71 -10.98
C ARG A 334 13.81 -1.82 -11.40
N GLU A 335 14.66 -1.60 -12.40
CA GLU A 335 15.62 -2.61 -12.85
C GLU A 335 16.54 -3.05 -11.72
N ARG A 336 17.12 -2.10 -10.97
CA ARG A 336 17.99 -2.40 -9.81
C ARG A 336 17.25 -3.16 -8.71
N ALA A 337 16.00 -2.80 -8.44
CA ALA A 337 15.19 -3.47 -7.44
C ALA A 337 14.86 -4.91 -7.86
N LEU A 338 14.42 -5.13 -9.09
CA LEU A 338 14.12 -6.46 -9.62
C LEU A 338 15.37 -7.34 -9.67
N HIS A 339 16.51 -6.79 -10.10
CA HIS A 339 17.81 -7.50 -10.08
C HIS A 339 18.20 -7.89 -8.63
N SER A 340 18.08 -6.94 -7.70
CA SER A 340 18.42 -7.20 -6.29
C SER A 340 17.55 -8.31 -5.69
N ILE A 341 16.23 -8.27 -5.92
CA ILE A 341 15.30 -9.31 -5.45
C ILE A 341 15.68 -10.69 -5.99
N ASP A 342 16.07 -10.75 -7.25
CA ASP A 342 16.32 -12.02 -7.95
C ASP A 342 17.71 -12.60 -7.68
N LYS A 343 18.74 -11.77 -7.54
CA LYS A 343 20.15 -12.18 -7.58
C LYS A 343 20.95 -11.86 -6.33
N LEU A 344 20.58 -10.85 -5.55
CA LEU A 344 21.40 -10.36 -4.45
C LEU A 344 20.86 -10.71 -3.06
N VAL A 345 19.58 -11.05 -2.95
CA VAL A 345 18.88 -11.23 -1.67
C VAL A 345 18.49 -12.68 -1.45
N GLU A 346 18.84 -13.22 -0.28
CA GLU A 346 18.35 -14.52 0.20
C GLU A 346 16.98 -14.34 0.88
N TRP A 347 16.03 -15.23 0.55
CA TRP A 347 14.64 -15.13 1.03
C TRP A 347 14.24 -16.31 1.89
N VAL A 348 13.72 -16.02 3.09
CA VAL A 348 13.16 -17.03 4.01
C VAL A 348 11.77 -16.58 4.46
N PRO A 349 10.67 -17.23 4.06
CA PRO A 349 10.60 -18.29 3.05
C PRO A 349 10.79 -17.75 1.61
N GLN A 350 11.10 -18.64 0.68
CA GLN A 350 11.33 -18.28 -0.73
C GLN A 350 10.11 -17.62 -1.42
N SER A 351 8.90 -17.85 -0.93
CA SER A 351 7.68 -17.20 -1.43
C SER A 351 7.71 -15.67 -1.33
N GLY A 352 8.47 -15.12 -0.36
CA GLY A 352 8.65 -13.68 -0.18
C GLY A 352 9.27 -13.00 -1.40
N ARG A 353 10.24 -13.68 -2.06
CA ARG A 353 10.83 -13.23 -3.33
C ARG A 353 9.77 -12.98 -4.40
N ASN A 354 8.93 -13.98 -4.67
CA ASN A 354 7.93 -13.90 -5.73
C ASN A 354 6.91 -12.79 -5.44
N ARG A 355 6.54 -12.65 -4.18
CA ARG A 355 5.60 -11.62 -3.74
C ARG A 355 6.15 -10.22 -3.96
N LEU A 356 7.38 -9.93 -3.51
CA LEU A 356 7.97 -8.60 -3.68
C LEU A 356 8.32 -8.33 -5.15
N TYR A 357 8.80 -9.32 -5.90
CA TYR A 357 9.08 -9.21 -7.33
C TYR A 357 7.84 -8.79 -8.12
N SER A 358 6.70 -9.48 -7.90
CA SER A 358 5.43 -9.13 -8.55
C SER A 358 4.98 -7.70 -8.19
N MET A 359 5.08 -7.32 -6.92
CA MET A 359 4.72 -5.96 -6.49
C MET A 359 5.58 -4.89 -7.14
N VAL A 360 6.89 -5.10 -7.24
CA VAL A 360 7.82 -4.12 -7.86
C VAL A 360 7.64 -4.07 -9.37
N SER A 361 7.40 -5.22 -10.04
CA SER A 361 7.29 -5.26 -11.51
C SER A 361 6.10 -4.46 -12.04
N THR A 362 5.00 -4.40 -11.30
CA THR A 362 3.77 -3.70 -11.72
C THR A 362 3.53 -2.37 -11.01
N ARG A 363 4.45 -1.98 -10.11
CA ARG A 363 4.28 -0.76 -9.31
C ARG A 363 4.27 0.49 -10.21
N PRO A 364 3.30 1.42 -10.03
CA PRO A 364 3.37 2.76 -10.61
C PRO A 364 4.45 3.61 -9.91
N ASP A 365 4.69 4.82 -10.44
CA ASP A 365 5.56 5.81 -9.79
C ASP A 365 5.18 6.02 -8.33
N TRP A 366 6.17 6.24 -7.48
CA TRP A 366 5.96 6.39 -6.05
C TRP A 366 5.48 7.80 -5.69
N VAL A 367 4.24 7.95 -5.20
CA VAL A 367 3.72 9.22 -4.69
C VAL A 367 4.33 9.52 -3.33
N LEU A 368 5.12 10.59 -3.25
CA LEU A 368 5.85 10.96 -2.02
C LEU A 368 5.11 11.94 -1.13
N SER A 369 4.33 12.86 -1.71
CA SER A 369 3.74 13.97 -0.96
C SER A 369 2.54 13.54 -0.11
N ARG A 370 2.49 14.09 1.12
CA ARG A 370 1.35 13.97 2.05
C ARG A 370 0.95 15.34 2.55
N GLN A 371 -0.35 15.56 2.71
CA GLN A 371 -0.96 16.78 3.22
C GLN A 371 -1.26 16.61 4.71
N ARG A 372 -0.19 16.57 5.53
CA ARG A 372 -0.27 16.37 6.99
C ARG A 372 0.55 17.42 7.73
N ALA A 373 0.22 17.60 9.00
CA ALA A 373 0.83 18.64 9.83
C ALA A 373 2.21 18.26 10.42
N TRP A 374 2.58 16.98 10.42
CA TRP A 374 3.85 16.52 10.99
C TRP A 374 4.49 15.41 10.17
N GLY A 375 5.76 15.58 9.87
CA GLY A 375 6.61 14.69 9.10
C GLY A 375 7.82 15.43 8.54
N VAL A 376 8.74 14.71 7.90
CA VAL A 376 9.88 15.31 7.21
C VAL A 376 9.39 16.01 5.94
N PRO A 377 9.71 17.29 5.69
CA PRO A 377 9.25 18.01 4.51
C PRO A 377 9.91 17.51 3.21
N LEU A 378 9.23 17.74 2.08
CA LEU A 378 9.86 17.68 0.77
C LEU A 378 10.77 18.90 0.60
N THR A 379 12.02 18.79 1.02
CA THR A 379 12.99 19.89 1.08
C THR A 379 13.47 20.32 -0.30
N CYS A 380 12.57 20.88 -1.10
CA CYS A 380 12.91 21.42 -2.42
C CYS A 380 12.19 22.74 -2.69
N PHE A 381 12.77 23.50 -3.62
CA PHE A 381 12.24 24.75 -4.13
C PHE A 381 11.89 24.61 -5.60
N ILE A 382 10.81 25.26 -6.03
CA ILE A 382 10.38 25.30 -7.43
C ILE A 382 10.50 26.73 -7.97
N LYS A 383 10.93 26.85 -9.22
CA LYS A 383 11.06 28.15 -9.87
C LYS A 383 9.71 28.63 -10.38
N LYS A 384 9.32 29.83 -9.94
CA LYS A 384 8.05 30.45 -10.36
C LYS A 384 8.02 30.68 -11.86
N GLY A 385 6.86 30.52 -12.46
CA GLY A 385 6.64 30.76 -13.89
C GLY A 385 7.07 29.61 -14.82
N LEU A 386 7.76 28.59 -14.31
CA LEU A 386 8.07 27.38 -15.08
C LEU A 386 6.99 26.32 -14.93
N LYS A 387 6.78 25.52 -15.97
CA LYS A 387 5.89 24.36 -15.91
C LYS A 387 6.59 23.18 -15.25
N PRO A 388 5.84 22.23 -14.66
CA PRO A 388 6.41 21.06 -13.97
C PRO A 388 7.29 20.15 -14.84
N ASP A 389 7.14 20.18 -16.17
CA ASP A 389 7.92 19.40 -17.13
C ASP A 389 9.25 20.08 -17.55
N HIS A 390 9.46 21.33 -17.16
CA HIS A 390 10.72 22.04 -17.43
C HIS A 390 11.84 21.49 -16.54
N GLU A 391 13.06 21.30 -17.11
CA GLU A 391 14.20 20.72 -16.39
C GLU A 391 14.67 21.54 -15.18
N ASP A 392 14.51 22.87 -15.21
CA ASP A 392 14.86 23.80 -14.15
C ASP A 392 13.68 24.11 -13.22
N PHE A 393 12.54 23.41 -13.35
CA PHE A 393 11.38 23.62 -12.47
C PHE A 393 11.73 23.37 -11.01
N ILE A 394 12.45 22.29 -10.71
CA ILE A 394 12.95 21.98 -9.37
C ILE A 394 14.40 22.47 -9.28
N LEU A 395 14.68 23.27 -8.28
CA LEU A 395 16.03 23.78 -8.02
C LEU A 395 16.98 22.65 -7.61
N LYS A 396 18.04 22.45 -8.37
CA LYS A 396 19.06 21.43 -8.17
C LYS A 396 20.41 22.08 -7.93
N ASP A 397 20.78 22.21 -6.67
CA ASP A 397 22.05 22.84 -6.27
C ASP A 397 22.68 22.13 -5.08
N LYS A 398 23.95 21.72 -5.25
CA LYS A 398 24.68 20.97 -4.21
C LYS A 398 24.92 21.80 -2.94
N LYS A 399 25.25 23.10 -3.08
CA LYS A 399 25.53 23.98 -1.93
C LYS A 399 24.26 24.23 -1.12
N LEU A 400 23.14 24.42 -1.81
CA LEU A 400 21.83 24.53 -1.18
C LEU A 400 21.49 23.25 -0.40
N ASN A 401 21.68 22.09 -1.00
CA ASN A 401 21.39 20.80 -0.35
C ASN A 401 22.26 20.56 0.89
N GLU A 402 23.55 20.88 0.82
CA GLU A 402 24.47 20.83 1.96
C GLU A 402 24.00 21.77 3.09
N ARG A 403 23.57 22.99 2.77
CA ARG A 403 22.99 23.94 3.72
C ARG A 403 21.73 23.40 4.37
N LEU A 404 20.79 22.88 3.57
CA LEU A 404 19.55 22.27 4.04
C LEU A 404 19.84 21.17 5.08
N VAL A 405 20.64 20.20 4.72
CA VAL A 405 21.00 19.08 5.61
C VAL A 405 21.67 19.57 6.90
N ASN A 406 22.58 20.55 6.81
CA ASN A 406 23.27 21.09 7.97
C ASN A 406 22.34 21.85 8.94
N ILE A 407 21.35 22.57 8.42
CA ILE A 407 20.35 23.26 9.26
C ILE A 407 19.44 22.21 9.93
N LEU A 408 18.94 21.23 9.16
CA LEU A 408 18.09 20.18 9.71
C LEU A 408 18.80 19.32 10.77
N LYS A 409 20.10 19.06 10.62
CA LYS A 409 20.91 18.37 11.67
C LYS A 409 20.94 19.11 13.00
N LYS A 410 20.86 20.45 12.97
CA LYS A 410 20.95 21.28 14.17
C LYS A 410 19.58 21.56 14.79
N GLU A 411 18.56 21.74 13.98
CA GLU A 411 17.27 22.30 14.38
C GLU A 411 16.08 21.39 14.12
N GLY A 412 16.29 20.28 13.39
CA GLY A 412 15.25 19.34 12.99
C GLY A 412 14.42 19.84 11.81
N ALA A 413 13.49 19.00 11.39
CA ALA A 413 12.59 19.26 10.25
C ALA A 413 11.67 20.47 10.44
N ASP A 414 11.39 20.84 11.69
CA ASP A 414 10.57 22.02 12.03
C ASP A 414 11.17 23.33 11.50
N ALA A 415 12.50 23.39 11.30
CA ALA A 415 13.18 24.55 10.72
C ALA A 415 12.67 24.91 9.30
N TRP A 416 12.15 23.94 8.55
CA TRP A 416 11.58 24.16 7.23
C TRP A 416 10.27 24.97 7.25
N PHE A 417 9.49 24.85 8.33
CA PHE A 417 8.17 25.45 8.46
C PHE A 417 8.18 26.78 9.24
N GLN A 418 9.34 27.24 9.68
CA GLN A 418 9.46 28.51 10.40
C GLN A 418 9.20 29.70 9.47
N GLU A 419 8.71 30.80 10.03
CA GLU A 419 8.58 32.07 9.32
C GLU A 419 9.96 32.54 8.83
N GLY A 420 10.05 32.97 7.56
CA GLY A 420 11.33 33.37 6.95
C GLY A 420 12.24 32.19 6.54
N ALA A 421 11.79 30.96 6.64
CA ALA A 421 12.60 29.78 6.28
C ALA A 421 13.10 29.83 4.82
N LYS A 422 12.23 30.16 3.87
CA LYS A 422 12.58 30.27 2.45
C LYS A 422 13.76 31.26 2.24
N GLU A 423 13.66 32.44 2.79
CA GLU A 423 14.67 33.48 2.72
C GLU A 423 15.99 33.00 3.32
N ARG A 424 15.95 32.39 4.49
CA ARG A 424 17.11 31.84 5.19
C ARG A 424 17.82 30.73 4.43
N PHE A 425 17.07 29.80 3.86
CA PHE A 425 17.65 28.68 3.11
C PHE A 425 18.27 29.13 1.79
N LEU A 426 17.68 30.13 1.13
CA LEU A 426 18.15 30.65 -0.16
C LEU A 426 19.17 31.79 -0.03
N GLU A 427 19.38 32.35 1.15
CA GLU A 427 20.24 33.51 1.41
C GLU A 427 21.62 33.40 0.74
N GLY A 428 21.97 34.41 -0.06
CA GLY A 428 23.28 34.48 -0.74
C GLY A 428 23.49 33.41 -1.85
N LEU A 429 22.50 32.58 -2.14
CA LEU A 429 22.54 31.60 -3.22
C LEU A 429 21.55 31.96 -4.35
N TYR A 430 20.30 32.24 -4.00
CA TYR A 430 19.22 32.50 -4.95
C TYR A 430 18.27 33.58 -4.46
N PRO A 431 17.66 34.39 -5.36
CA PRO A 431 16.65 35.37 -4.99
C PRO A 431 15.36 34.66 -4.51
N PRO A 432 14.93 34.85 -3.26
CA PRO A 432 13.77 34.11 -2.73
C PRO A 432 12.45 34.38 -3.47
N ASP A 433 12.30 35.56 -4.07
CA ASP A 433 11.09 35.94 -4.81
C ASP A 433 10.85 35.13 -6.09
N GLU A 434 11.91 34.56 -6.69
CA GLU A 434 11.84 33.73 -7.89
C GLU A 434 11.41 32.29 -7.59
N TYR A 435 11.40 31.89 -6.32
CA TYR A 435 11.15 30.51 -5.91
C TYR A 435 9.96 30.39 -4.97
N GLU A 436 9.35 29.22 -5.00
CA GLU A 436 8.33 28.77 -4.06
C GLU A 436 8.88 27.57 -3.27
N GLN A 437 8.68 27.59 -1.97
CA GLN A 437 9.04 26.50 -1.07
C GLN A 437 7.94 25.44 -1.06
N VAL A 438 8.30 24.17 -1.18
CA VAL A 438 7.33 23.07 -1.11
C VAL A 438 6.99 22.79 0.34
N MET A 439 5.69 22.76 0.67
CA MET A 439 5.19 22.63 2.04
C MET A 439 4.60 21.25 2.36
N ASP A 440 4.50 20.36 1.37
CA ASP A 440 4.11 18.98 1.61
C ASP A 440 5.17 18.23 2.42
N ILE A 441 4.76 17.18 3.13
CA ILE A 441 5.67 16.27 3.83
C ILE A 441 5.84 14.97 3.06
N LEU A 442 6.93 14.27 3.34
CA LEU A 442 7.23 12.96 2.78
C LEU A 442 6.26 11.88 3.28
N ASP A 443 6.06 10.88 2.46
CA ASP A 443 5.46 9.61 2.84
C ASP A 443 6.23 8.99 4.01
N VAL A 444 5.55 8.57 5.07
CA VAL A 444 6.17 7.91 6.23
C VAL A 444 6.94 6.64 5.83
N TRP A 445 6.57 6.00 4.73
CA TRP A 445 7.34 4.87 4.19
C TRP A 445 8.65 5.30 3.55
N PHE A 446 8.79 6.56 3.16
CA PHE A 446 10.07 7.14 2.78
C PHE A 446 10.96 7.35 4.00
N ASP A 447 10.39 7.85 5.11
CA ASP A 447 11.11 8.04 6.38
C ASP A 447 11.66 6.69 6.89
N SER A 448 10.80 5.66 6.97
CA SER A 448 11.21 4.32 7.40
C SER A 448 12.17 3.66 6.40
N GLY A 449 11.95 3.87 5.11
CA GLY A 449 12.82 3.38 4.05
C GLY A 449 14.25 3.90 4.16
N SER A 450 14.44 5.12 4.66
CA SER A 450 15.75 5.76 4.86
C SER A 450 16.59 5.15 5.99
N THR A 451 16.06 4.18 6.76
CA THR A 451 16.78 3.45 7.81
C THR A 451 18.12 2.89 7.30
N HIS A 452 18.18 2.46 6.04
CA HIS A 452 19.42 2.01 5.42
C HIS A 452 20.54 3.07 5.42
N ALA A 453 20.18 4.36 5.47
CA ALA A 453 21.13 5.45 5.48
C ALA A 453 21.48 5.84 6.93
N TYR A 454 20.52 6.36 7.71
CA TYR A 454 20.83 6.91 9.03
C TYR A 454 21.14 5.86 10.11
N VAL A 455 20.82 4.57 9.90
CA VAL A 455 21.17 3.49 10.82
C VAL A 455 22.30 2.63 10.27
N LEU A 456 22.15 2.08 9.06
CA LEU A 456 23.08 1.07 8.56
C LEU A 456 24.37 1.67 7.99
N ARG A 457 24.25 2.77 7.21
CA ARG A 457 25.41 3.40 6.55
C ARG A 457 26.16 4.36 7.47
N ASP A 458 25.44 5.21 8.20
CA ASP A 458 26.02 6.41 8.85
C ASP A 458 26.42 6.18 10.32
N ARG A 459 25.87 5.16 11.00
CA ARG A 459 26.28 4.82 12.36
C ARG A 459 27.56 4.00 12.35
N SER A 460 28.43 4.23 13.31
CA SER A 460 29.70 3.50 13.47
C SER A 460 29.53 2.00 13.81
N ASP A 461 28.37 1.65 14.40
CA ASP A 461 27.97 0.27 14.70
C ASP A 461 27.07 -0.34 13.60
N GLY A 462 26.78 0.42 12.53
CA GLY A 462 26.00 -0.02 11.40
C GLY A 462 26.80 -0.79 10.35
N LYS A 463 26.09 -1.55 9.51
CA LYS A 463 26.63 -2.23 8.33
C LYS A 463 25.66 -2.10 7.17
N TRP A 464 26.12 -1.58 6.04
CA TRP A 464 25.36 -1.54 4.81
C TRP A 464 26.01 -2.38 3.70
N PRO A 465 25.27 -3.23 2.97
CA PRO A 465 23.91 -3.67 3.27
C PRO A 465 23.83 -4.48 4.57
N ALA A 466 22.64 -4.51 5.19
CA ALA A 466 22.39 -5.38 6.34
C ALA A 466 22.51 -6.86 5.97
N ASP A 467 22.97 -7.69 6.90
CA ASP A 467 22.98 -9.15 6.69
C ASP A 467 21.55 -9.70 6.63
N LEU A 468 20.62 -9.15 7.43
CA LEU A 468 19.25 -9.61 7.53
C LEU A 468 18.27 -8.47 7.85
N TYR A 469 17.16 -8.39 7.08
CA TYR A 469 15.92 -7.71 7.50
C TYR A 469 14.93 -8.75 7.99
N LEU A 470 14.33 -8.53 9.18
CA LEU A 470 13.41 -9.44 9.83
C LEU A 470 12.14 -8.72 10.23
N GLU A 471 11.00 -9.08 9.62
CA GLU A 471 9.69 -8.47 9.86
C GLU A 471 8.55 -9.44 9.54
N GLY A 472 7.30 -8.99 9.74
CA GLY A 472 6.12 -9.73 9.30
C GLY A 472 5.94 -9.76 7.78
N THR A 473 5.15 -10.69 7.29
CA THR A 473 4.85 -10.87 5.86
C THR A 473 4.15 -9.67 5.22
N ASP A 474 3.48 -8.81 5.99
CA ASP A 474 2.87 -7.57 5.54
C ASP A 474 3.90 -6.54 5.07
N GLN A 475 5.15 -6.59 5.57
CA GLN A 475 6.21 -5.66 5.23
C GLN A 475 6.77 -5.81 3.80
N HIS A 476 6.37 -6.83 3.05
CA HIS A 476 6.61 -6.86 1.60
C HIS A 476 5.95 -5.67 0.88
N ARG A 477 4.83 -5.16 1.41
CA ARG A 477 4.14 -3.97 0.88
C ARG A 477 4.55 -2.68 1.61
N GLY A 478 5.30 -2.77 2.70
CA GLY A 478 5.76 -1.66 3.55
C GLY A 478 7.27 -1.48 3.52
N PHE A 479 7.92 -1.78 4.65
CA PHE A 479 9.34 -1.49 4.93
C PHE A 479 10.32 -2.13 3.94
N PHE A 480 10.15 -3.40 3.59
CA PHE A 480 11.05 -4.06 2.62
C PHE A 480 10.99 -3.37 1.26
N HIS A 481 9.80 -2.97 0.83
CA HIS A 481 9.57 -2.36 -0.47
C HIS A 481 10.14 -0.93 -0.53
N SER A 482 9.81 -0.08 0.44
CA SER A 482 10.25 1.32 0.48
C SER A 482 11.77 1.42 0.64
N SER A 483 12.36 0.63 1.54
CA SER A 483 13.80 0.58 1.77
C SER A 483 14.56 0.10 0.53
N LEU A 484 14.03 -0.91 -0.18
CA LEU A 484 14.59 -1.40 -1.44
C LEU A 484 14.62 -0.33 -2.51
N LEU A 485 13.46 0.30 -2.82
CA LEU A 485 13.37 1.30 -3.89
C LEU A 485 14.28 2.49 -3.61
N GLN A 486 14.30 2.97 -2.36
CA GLN A 486 15.11 4.11 -1.98
C GLN A 486 16.60 3.78 -2.08
N SER A 487 17.06 2.65 -1.53
CA SER A 487 18.47 2.23 -1.62
C SER A 487 18.90 1.97 -3.07
N CYS A 488 18.06 1.33 -3.90
CA CYS A 488 18.32 1.19 -5.34
C CYS A 488 18.45 2.54 -6.04
N GLY A 489 17.62 3.53 -5.64
CA GLY A 489 17.68 4.88 -6.18
C GLY A 489 18.89 5.68 -5.74
N THR A 490 19.37 5.53 -4.52
CA THR A 490 20.42 6.37 -3.93
C THR A 490 21.78 5.67 -3.82
N GLN A 491 21.81 4.37 -3.50
CA GLN A 491 23.01 3.57 -3.32
C GLN A 491 23.31 2.62 -4.49
N GLY A 492 22.31 2.19 -5.26
CA GLY A 492 22.46 1.37 -6.47
C GLY A 492 21.99 -0.08 -6.33
N GLN A 493 21.73 -0.58 -5.13
CA GLN A 493 21.29 -1.96 -4.86
C GLN A 493 20.44 -2.06 -3.60
N ALA A 494 19.94 -3.27 -3.30
CA ALA A 494 19.19 -3.54 -2.08
C ALA A 494 19.99 -3.20 -0.80
N PRO A 495 19.31 -2.72 0.27
CA PRO A 495 19.96 -2.39 1.53
C PRO A 495 20.17 -3.61 2.45
N TYR A 496 19.82 -4.80 2.00
CA TYR A 496 19.87 -6.05 2.75
C TYR A 496 20.32 -7.21 1.86
N SER A 497 21.04 -8.17 2.45
CA SER A 497 21.48 -9.40 1.80
C SER A 497 20.54 -10.57 2.05
N GLY A 498 19.72 -10.51 3.11
CA GLY A 498 18.74 -11.53 3.45
C GLY A 498 17.45 -10.90 3.98
N VAL A 499 16.33 -11.55 3.71
CA VAL A 499 15.01 -11.19 4.26
C VAL A 499 14.37 -12.43 4.87
N LEU A 500 14.03 -12.34 6.15
CA LEU A 500 13.26 -13.34 6.86
C LEU A 500 11.90 -12.77 7.25
N THR A 501 10.82 -13.48 6.90
CA THR A 501 9.48 -13.06 7.26
C THR A 501 8.77 -14.08 8.13
N HIS A 502 8.02 -13.58 9.11
CA HIS A 502 7.13 -14.37 9.96
C HIS A 502 5.67 -14.12 9.63
N GLY A 503 4.80 -15.07 9.99
CA GLY A 503 3.34 -14.96 9.89
C GLY A 503 2.74 -14.01 10.92
N PHE A 504 1.42 -13.85 10.88
CA PHE A 504 0.67 -13.07 11.86
C PHE A 504 0.43 -13.85 13.15
N ILE A 505 0.18 -13.12 14.23
CA ILE A 505 -0.32 -13.71 15.49
C ILE A 505 -1.83 -13.51 15.51
N LEU A 506 -2.55 -14.66 15.56
CA LEU A 506 -4.00 -14.75 15.57
C LEU A 506 -4.49 -15.13 16.96
N ASP A 507 -5.76 -14.91 17.25
CA ASP A 507 -6.38 -15.43 18.45
C ASP A 507 -6.46 -16.98 18.43
N GLU A 508 -6.93 -17.57 19.50
CA GLU A 508 -7.03 -19.03 19.63
C GLU A 508 -7.93 -19.67 18.57
N LYS A 509 -8.92 -18.93 18.06
CA LYS A 509 -9.85 -19.36 17.01
C LYS A 509 -9.30 -19.14 15.61
N GLY A 510 -8.16 -18.46 15.45
CA GLY A 510 -7.54 -18.17 14.17
C GLY A 510 -8.01 -16.85 13.52
N PHE A 511 -8.63 -15.96 14.28
CA PHE A 511 -9.02 -14.63 13.79
C PHE A 511 -7.94 -13.59 14.08
N LYS A 512 -7.79 -12.61 13.19
CA LYS A 512 -6.91 -11.46 13.40
C LYS A 512 -7.32 -10.71 14.68
N MET A 513 -6.36 -10.49 15.58
CA MET A 513 -6.59 -9.76 16.82
C MET A 513 -6.82 -8.27 16.56
N SER A 514 -7.85 -7.69 17.17
CA SER A 514 -8.10 -6.26 17.13
C SER A 514 -8.78 -5.78 18.42
N LYS A 515 -8.51 -4.52 18.79
CA LYS A 515 -9.18 -3.89 19.96
C LYS A 515 -10.70 -3.83 19.78
N SER A 516 -11.17 -3.66 18.54
CA SER A 516 -12.61 -3.58 18.24
C SER A 516 -13.34 -4.90 18.41
N LEU A 517 -12.65 -6.04 18.24
CA LEU A 517 -13.20 -7.37 18.46
C LEU A 517 -13.01 -7.85 19.91
N GLY A 518 -12.22 -7.13 20.73
CA GLY A 518 -11.94 -7.51 22.11
C GLY A 518 -11.15 -8.81 22.28
N ASN A 519 -10.54 -9.33 21.20
CA ASN A 519 -9.81 -10.61 21.18
C ASN A 519 -8.28 -10.43 21.26
N THR A 520 -7.80 -9.26 21.69
CA THR A 520 -6.38 -8.98 21.83
C THR A 520 -5.80 -9.62 23.08
N VAL A 521 -4.67 -10.32 22.92
CA VAL A 521 -3.86 -10.85 24.04
C VAL A 521 -2.64 -9.95 24.18
N SER A 522 -2.54 -9.21 25.30
CA SER A 522 -1.38 -8.35 25.54
C SER A 522 -0.26 -9.12 26.22
N PRO A 523 1.03 -8.87 25.85
CA PRO A 523 2.16 -9.48 26.52
C PRO A 523 2.16 -9.26 28.04
N GLN A 524 1.74 -8.09 28.51
CA GLN A 524 1.67 -7.75 29.94
C GLN A 524 0.68 -8.61 30.71
N GLN A 525 -0.46 -8.97 30.10
CA GLN A 525 -1.44 -9.88 30.70
C GLN A 525 -0.85 -11.29 30.81
N VAL A 526 -0.20 -11.78 29.75
CA VAL A 526 0.47 -13.08 29.76
C VAL A 526 1.58 -13.13 30.80
N ILE A 527 2.41 -12.09 30.87
CA ILE A 527 3.50 -11.99 31.86
C ILE A 527 2.96 -12.02 33.30
N LYS A 528 1.87 -11.31 33.55
CA LYS A 528 1.23 -11.27 34.88
C LYS A 528 0.67 -12.63 35.29
N GLN A 529 0.11 -13.37 34.36
CA GLN A 529 -0.57 -14.66 34.64
C GLN A 529 0.40 -15.84 34.64
N TYR A 530 1.29 -15.91 33.66
CA TYR A 530 2.15 -17.08 33.39
C TYR A 530 3.65 -16.78 33.57
N GLY A 531 4.06 -15.52 33.54
CA GLY A 531 5.46 -15.12 33.51
C GLY A 531 6.02 -14.92 32.11
N ALA A 532 7.13 -14.16 32.02
CA ALA A 532 7.74 -13.85 30.72
C ALA A 532 8.34 -15.10 30.03
N ASP A 533 8.86 -16.06 30.80
CA ASP A 533 9.49 -17.26 30.25
C ASP A 533 8.50 -18.14 29.48
N ILE A 534 7.24 -18.17 29.86
CA ILE A 534 6.22 -18.92 29.13
C ILE A 534 5.97 -18.30 27.75
N LEU A 535 5.88 -16.97 27.67
CA LEU A 535 5.72 -16.28 26.41
C LEU A 535 6.95 -16.47 25.51
N ARG A 536 8.15 -16.37 26.06
CA ARG A 536 9.41 -16.61 25.35
C ARG A 536 9.52 -18.06 24.84
N LEU A 537 9.12 -19.03 25.66
CA LEU A 537 9.14 -20.45 25.26
C LEU A 537 8.10 -20.73 24.17
N TRP A 538 6.90 -20.11 24.25
CA TRP A 538 5.90 -20.19 23.18
C TRP A 538 6.47 -19.70 21.85
N VAL A 539 7.13 -18.54 21.81
CA VAL A 539 7.78 -18.03 20.61
C VAL A 539 8.85 -19.00 20.10
N ALA A 540 9.73 -19.52 20.99
CA ALA A 540 10.83 -20.40 20.61
C ALA A 540 10.35 -21.77 20.07
N GLN A 541 9.17 -22.23 20.46
CA GLN A 541 8.58 -23.51 20.02
C GLN A 541 7.70 -23.36 18.77
N SER A 542 7.39 -22.14 18.36
CA SER A 542 6.45 -21.87 17.28
C SER A 542 7.12 -21.91 15.91
N ASP A 543 6.40 -22.39 14.89
CA ASP A 543 6.81 -22.26 13.49
C ASP A 543 6.42 -20.88 12.98
N TYR A 544 7.36 -19.96 12.98
CA TYR A 544 7.17 -18.56 12.57
C TYR A 544 6.88 -18.38 11.07
N THR A 545 7.07 -19.40 10.24
CA THR A 545 6.85 -19.30 8.78
C THR A 545 5.38 -19.29 8.40
N VAL A 546 4.50 -19.63 9.34
CA VAL A 546 3.04 -19.63 9.21
C VAL A 546 2.41 -18.72 10.26
N ASP A 547 1.10 -18.45 10.10
CA ASP A 547 0.36 -17.70 11.12
C ASP A 547 0.28 -18.48 12.43
N LEU A 548 0.59 -17.80 13.53
CA LEU A 548 0.62 -18.37 14.87
C LEU A 548 -0.69 -18.09 15.59
N ARG A 549 -1.08 -19.00 16.49
CA ARG A 549 -2.21 -18.79 17.39
C ARG A 549 -1.72 -18.61 18.82
N ILE A 550 -2.40 -17.74 19.57
CA ILE A 550 -2.16 -17.54 20.99
C ILE A 550 -3.49 -17.52 21.74
N GLY A 551 -3.52 -18.17 22.90
CA GLY A 551 -4.68 -18.24 23.79
C GLY A 551 -4.37 -19.03 25.04
N ASP A 552 -5.31 -19.06 25.98
CA ASP A 552 -5.08 -19.66 27.29
C ASP A 552 -4.76 -21.17 27.24
N GLU A 553 -5.43 -21.93 26.36
CA GLU A 553 -5.17 -23.38 26.25
C GLU A 553 -3.76 -23.66 25.67
N ILE A 554 -3.33 -22.86 24.70
CA ILE A 554 -1.99 -22.97 24.12
C ILE A 554 -0.93 -22.64 25.18
N LEU A 555 -1.11 -21.54 25.92
CA LEU A 555 -0.18 -21.12 26.97
C LEU A 555 -0.12 -22.11 28.17
N LYS A 556 -1.22 -22.78 28.49
CA LYS A 556 -1.22 -23.86 29.46
C LYS A 556 -0.34 -25.03 29.01
N GLY A 557 -0.44 -25.44 27.73
CA GLY A 557 0.42 -26.49 27.18
C GLY A 557 1.91 -26.14 27.24
N VAL A 558 2.26 -24.87 26.95
CA VAL A 558 3.63 -24.36 27.10
C VAL A 558 4.06 -24.37 28.58
N THR A 559 3.16 -24.00 29.49
CA THR A 559 3.43 -24.02 30.95
C THR A 559 3.77 -25.42 31.43
N ASP A 560 3.10 -26.45 30.93
CA ASP A 560 3.39 -27.85 31.29
C ASP A 560 4.78 -28.27 30.78
N SER A 561 5.16 -27.87 29.57
CA SER A 561 6.52 -28.09 29.04
C SER A 561 7.57 -27.39 29.90
N TYR A 562 7.33 -26.12 30.25
CA TYR A 562 8.24 -25.36 31.12
C TYR A 562 8.39 -26.00 32.51
N ARG A 563 7.28 -26.50 33.09
CA ARG A 563 7.26 -27.18 34.39
C ARG A 563 8.12 -28.44 34.37
N LYS A 564 8.10 -29.23 33.30
CA LYS A 564 9.00 -30.39 33.09
C LYS A 564 10.46 -29.98 33.13
N LEU A 565 10.84 -28.96 32.33
CA LEU A 565 12.22 -28.43 32.28
C LEU A 565 12.69 -27.94 33.65
N ARG A 566 11.85 -27.16 34.33
CA ARG A 566 12.15 -26.64 35.68
C ARG A 566 12.32 -27.74 36.71
N ASN A 567 11.46 -28.75 36.68
CA ASN A 567 11.53 -29.88 37.62
C ASN A 567 12.79 -30.71 37.37
N THR A 568 13.18 -30.97 36.13
CA THR A 568 14.42 -31.64 35.77
C THR A 568 15.64 -30.85 36.27
N ALA A 569 15.68 -29.54 36.01
CA ALA A 569 16.75 -28.68 36.51
C ALA A 569 16.83 -28.68 38.05
N ARG A 570 15.68 -28.63 38.76
CA ARG A 570 15.62 -28.70 40.23
C ARG A 570 16.15 -30.04 40.75
N PHE A 571 15.80 -31.14 40.09
CA PHE A 571 16.29 -32.48 40.44
C PHE A 571 17.81 -32.57 40.31
N LEU A 572 18.35 -32.11 39.14
CA LEU A 572 19.79 -32.10 38.91
C LEU A 572 20.54 -31.23 39.92
N LEU A 573 20.08 -30.02 40.20
CA LEU A 573 20.67 -29.12 41.20
C LEU A 573 20.62 -29.72 42.62
N GLY A 574 19.55 -30.39 42.96
CA GLY A 574 19.42 -31.05 44.25
C GLY A 574 20.42 -32.20 44.45
N ASN A 575 20.64 -32.95 43.38
CA ASN A 575 21.62 -34.04 43.41
C ASN A 575 23.10 -33.55 43.35
N LEU A 576 23.33 -32.40 42.74
CA LEU A 576 24.65 -31.78 42.64
C LEU A 576 25.01 -30.92 43.86
N GLY A 577 24.09 -30.74 44.82
CA GLY A 577 24.31 -29.85 45.96
C GLY A 577 25.45 -30.25 46.90
N THR A 578 25.82 -31.52 46.93
CA THR A 578 26.94 -32.06 47.70
C THR A 578 28.17 -32.36 46.85
N TYR A 579 28.13 -32.13 45.57
CA TYR A 579 29.25 -32.42 44.65
C TYR A 579 30.39 -31.45 44.89
N SER A 580 31.57 -32.01 45.26
CA SER A 580 32.75 -31.23 45.61
C SER A 580 33.68 -30.91 44.39
N GLY A 581 33.40 -31.51 43.24
CA GLY A 581 34.23 -31.40 42.01
C GLY A 581 35.40 -32.43 42.00
N HIS A 582 35.53 -33.22 43.03
CA HIS A 582 36.61 -34.22 43.16
C HIS A 582 36.19 -35.67 42.92
N GLU A 583 34.86 -35.89 42.82
CA GLU A 583 34.26 -37.23 42.65
C GLU A 583 34.08 -37.59 41.17
N ASN A 584 35.15 -37.41 40.37
CA ASN A 584 35.10 -37.70 38.96
C ASN A 584 35.33 -39.19 38.68
N VAL A 585 34.36 -39.79 37.98
CA VAL A 585 34.47 -41.17 37.46
C VAL A 585 34.97 -41.12 36.02
N SER A 586 35.93 -41.96 35.67
CA SER A 586 36.42 -42.04 34.31
C SER A 586 35.32 -42.57 33.37
N TYR A 587 35.30 -42.13 32.10
CA TYR A 587 34.30 -42.57 31.12
C TYR A 587 34.22 -44.10 31.02
N ASN A 588 35.34 -44.81 31.12
CA ASN A 588 35.38 -46.26 30.98
C ASN A 588 34.73 -46.97 32.17
N GLU A 589 34.69 -46.36 33.35
CA GLU A 589 34.13 -46.88 34.56
C GLU A 589 32.60 -46.55 34.73
N LEU A 590 32.07 -45.71 33.84
CA LEU A 590 30.64 -45.39 33.84
C LEU A 590 29.81 -46.64 33.47
N PRO A 591 28.63 -46.83 34.07
CA PRO A 591 27.67 -47.81 33.58
C PRO A 591 27.17 -47.46 32.14
N ASP A 592 26.60 -48.44 31.48
CA ASP A 592 26.20 -48.27 30.06
C ASP A 592 25.11 -47.23 29.85
N LEU A 593 24.21 -47.06 30.81
CA LEU A 593 23.17 -46.03 30.76
C LEU A 593 23.77 -44.62 30.75
N GLU A 594 24.71 -44.35 31.63
CA GLU A 594 25.36 -43.06 31.76
C GLU A 594 26.20 -42.75 30.50
N LYS A 595 26.91 -43.77 29.94
CA LYS A 595 27.58 -43.65 28.65
C LYS A 595 26.62 -43.30 27.54
N TYR A 596 25.44 -43.95 27.49
CA TYR A 596 24.40 -43.64 26.50
C TYR A 596 23.89 -42.21 26.64
N ILE A 597 23.58 -41.76 27.85
CA ILE A 597 23.14 -40.39 28.08
C ILE A 597 24.18 -39.36 27.66
N LEU A 598 25.43 -39.55 28.01
CA LEU A 598 26.52 -38.67 27.56
C LEU A 598 26.67 -38.66 26.05
N HIS A 599 26.52 -39.81 25.39
CA HIS A 599 26.50 -39.89 23.92
C HIS A 599 25.36 -39.05 23.34
N ARG A 600 24.12 -39.15 23.89
CA ARG A 600 22.96 -38.36 23.47
C ARG A 600 23.19 -36.86 23.66
N VAL A 601 23.77 -36.45 24.77
CA VAL A 601 24.14 -35.04 25.04
C VAL A 601 25.13 -34.54 23.98
N CYS A 602 26.18 -35.33 23.67
CA CYS A 602 27.13 -34.97 22.63
C CYS A 602 26.49 -34.87 21.23
N GLU A 603 25.57 -35.78 20.89
CA GLU A 603 24.83 -35.68 19.60
C GLU A 603 24.01 -34.40 19.53
N ILE A 604 23.27 -34.05 20.60
CA ILE A 604 22.44 -32.84 20.67
C ILE A 604 23.32 -31.59 20.59
N ASP A 605 24.43 -31.55 21.36
CA ASP A 605 25.37 -30.44 21.33
C ASP A 605 25.95 -30.21 19.92
N LYS A 606 26.37 -31.29 19.24
CA LYS A 606 26.80 -31.21 17.85
C LYS A 606 25.72 -30.67 16.91
N LYS A 607 24.47 -31.13 17.06
CA LYS A 607 23.33 -30.64 16.25
C LYS A 607 23.08 -29.16 16.49
N ILE A 608 23.06 -28.72 17.75
CA ILE A 608 22.85 -27.31 18.11
C ILE A 608 23.96 -26.44 17.52
N LYS A 609 25.26 -26.82 17.75
CA LYS A 609 26.39 -26.09 17.22
C LYS A 609 26.45 -26.04 15.70
N SER A 610 26.12 -27.13 15.02
CA SER A 610 26.09 -27.16 13.55
C SER A 610 24.95 -26.33 12.95
N SER A 611 23.83 -26.22 13.66
CA SER A 611 22.69 -25.44 13.23
C SER A 611 22.91 -23.94 13.44
N SER A 612 23.61 -23.54 14.52
CA SER A 612 23.90 -22.13 14.81
C SER A 612 24.96 -21.50 13.90
N PHE A 613 25.84 -22.30 13.31
CA PHE A 613 26.97 -21.80 12.48
C PHE A 613 26.70 -21.77 10.97
N LYS A 614 25.75 -22.56 10.45
CA LYS A 614 25.58 -22.73 8.99
C LYS A 614 24.37 -22.07 8.35
N SER A 615 23.41 -21.66 9.12
CA SER A 615 22.28 -20.86 8.58
C SER A 615 21.49 -20.25 9.72
N MET A 616 21.17 -18.99 9.63
CA MET A 616 20.05 -18.36 10.36
C MET A 616 18.72 -18.98 9.90
N ASN A 617 18.75 -20.18 9.32
CA ASN A 617 17.63 -20.93 8.80
C ASN A 617 16.87 -21.62 9.94
N MET A 618 15.59 -21.81 9.73
CA MET A 618 14.58 -22.58 10.50
C MET A 618 15.12 -23.82 11.27
N ARG A 619 16.23 -24.40 10.84
CA ARG A 619 16.88 -25.56 11.49
C ARG A 619 17.30 -25.31 12.94
N MET A 620 17.61 -24.08 13.32
CA MET A 620 17.99 -23.77 14.70
C MET A 620 16.81 -23.88 15.66
N ILE A 621 15.64 -23.40 15.26
CA ILE A 621 14.41 -23.48 16.07
C ILE A 621 13.89 -24.91 16.09
N THR A 622 13.88 -25.62 14.96
CA THR A 622 13.47 -27.03 14.87
C THR A 622 14.41 -27.95 15.66
N THR A 623 15.71 -27.63 15.73
CA THR A 623 16.68 -28.41 16.53
C THR A 623 16.48 -28.17 18.03
N CYS A 624 16.11 -26.95 18.44
CA CYS A 624 15.69 -26.68 19.82
C CYS A 624 14.39 -27.40 20.20
N GLU A 625 13.43 -27.51 19.28
CA GLU A 625 12.21 -28.30 19.46
C GLU A 625 12.50 -29.81 19.59
N ILE A 626 13.34 -30.35 18.71
CA ILE A 626 13.75 -31.78 18.74
C ILE A 626 14.56 -32.07 20.01
N SER A 627 15.46 -31.18 20.43
CA SER A 627 16.19 -31.33 21.69
C SER A 627 15.29 -31.14 22.91
N GLY A 628 14.29 -30.24 22.85
CA GLY A 628 13.26 -30.12 23.89
C GLY A 628 12.40 -31.37 24.01
N ARG A 629 12.00 -31.99 22.89
CA ARG A 629 11.27 -33.28 22.88
C ARG A 629 12.12 -34.47 23.28
N SER A 630 13.42 -34.47 22.94
CA SER A 630 14.30 -35.58 23.31
C SER A 630 14.90 -35.47 24.71
N LEU A 631 14.85 -34.30 25.37
CA LEU A 631 15.20 -34.11 26.77
C LEU A 631 14.01 -34.36 27.73
N THR A 632 12.77 -34.42 27.22
CA THR A 632 11.62 -34.91 27.97
C THR A 632 11.60 -36.44 27.90
N PHE A 633 12.55 -37.09 28.54
CA PHE A 633 12.39 -38.50 28.84
C PHE A 633 11.26 -38.66 29.85
N ASP A 634 10.35 -39.60 29.58
CA ASP A 634 9.48 -40.17 30.56
C ASP A 634 10.37 -40.90 31.58
N PHE A 635 10.60 -40.26 32.74
CA PHE A 635 11.04 -40.90 33.96
C PHE A 635 9.82 -41.22 34.81
#